data_89e7be6a5d722beab3f1a89df5483d00
#
_entry.id   89e7be6a5d722beab3f1a89df5483d00
#
_cell.length_a   1.000
_cell.length_b   1.000
_cell.length_c   1.000
_cell.angle_alpha   90.00
_cell.angle_beta   90.00
_cell.angle_gamma   90.00
#
_symmetry.space_group_name_H-M   'P 1'
#
loop_
_entity.id
_entity.type
_entity.pdbx_description
1 polymer ?
#
loop_
_entity_poly.entity_id
_entity_poly.type
_entity_poly.pdbx_seq_one_letter_code
_entity_poly.pdbx_strand_id
1 'polypeptide(L)'
;YHQGGKSQFKVNQQMGGGTWIYLGTFSFGIGKTDCKIVLSNQSAKEGRLVTADAVKIGGGYGNIARSISEEGATVNTKSSDTMITDTYHPKAQVNYPYEISGYPRFCEAARYWMQWAGIPDSVYSDSHGKNDYTDDYKSRGIWVNYLAGGSAANPTEKGLNIPVDMAFAFHSDAGTTYGDTIIGTLGIFHTSAYNGAYANGASRYASRDLCDLVQSNIVKDVRTLYEPEWTRRGMWNQSYYEARVPRVPTMLLELLSHQNFADMRYGLDPRFRFTVSRAIYKGILQFICSQYKMEYVVQPLPVDHMSLRFEEGN
;
A
#
# COMPACT_ATOMS: atom_id res chain seq x y z
N TYR A 1 18.41 25.21 -6.49
CA TYR A 1 18.01 26.57 -6.86
C TYR A 1 16.59 26.50 -7.38
N HIS A 2 15.70 27.23 -6.75
CA HIS A 2 14.26 27.28 -7.02
C HIS A 2 13.74 28.70 -6.85
N GLN A 3 12.46 28.95 -7.08
CA GLN A 3 11.89 30.32 -6.99
C GLN A 3 12.08 30.96 -5.60
N GLY A 4 12.11 30.21 -4.53
CA GLY A 4 12.33 30.67 -3.16
C GLY A 4 13.82 30.87 -2.81
N GLY A 5 14.75 30.61 -3.74
CA GLY A 5 16.20 30.78 -3.51
C GLY A 5 17.03 29.51 -3.67
N LYS A 6 17.90 29.21 -2.73
CA LYS A 6 18.78 28.04 -2.73
C LYS A 6 18.53 27.17 -1.50
N SER A 7 18.23 25.90 -1.71
CA SER A 7 18.24 24.87 -0.66
C SER A 7 19.41 23.93 -0.84
N GLN A 8 20.08 23.58 0.24
CA GLN A 8 21.25 22.70 0.22
C GLN A 8 21.06 21.55 1.21
N PHE A 9 21.28 20.31 0.73
CA PHE A 9 21.13 19.09 1.50
C PHE A 9 22.46 18.34 1.58
N LYS A 10 22.70 17.71 2.72
CA LYS A 10 23.76 16.71 2.90
C LYS A 10 23.10 15.36 3.01
N VAL A 11 23.41 14.47 2.09
CA VAL A 11 22.84 13.12 2.04
C VAL A 11 23.93 12.10 2.37
N ASN A 12 23.65 11.20 3.31
CA ASN A 12 24.52 10.06 3.58
C ASN A 12 24.16 8.91 2.65
N GLN A 13 24.96 8.69 1.61
CA GLN A 13 24.74 7.63 0.63
C GLN A 13 25.02 6.20 1.13
N GLN A 14 25.50 6.06 2.36
CA GLN A 14 25.67 4.76 3.01
C GLN A 14 24.35 4.24 3.63
N MET A 15 23.30 5.05 3.59
CA MET A 15 21.97 4.73 4.13
C MET A 15 20.91 4.87 3.04
N GLY A 16 19.85 4.08 3.15
CA GLY A 16 18.72 4.17 2.22
C GLY A 16 18.99 3.66 0.81
N GLY A 17 19.91 2.69 0.65
CA GLY A 17 20.15 2.03 -0.63
C GLY A 17 18.91 1.34 -1.18
N GLY A 18 18.72 1.38 -2.50
CA GLY A 18 17.58 0.77 -3.18
C GLY A 18 16.27 1.56 -3.06
N THR A 19 16.31 2.78 -2.57
CA THR A 19 15.12 3.65 -2.45
C THR A 19 15.44 5.10 -2.82
N TRP A 20 14.38 5.90 -2.99
CA TRP A 20 14.50 7.34 -3.20
C TRP A 20 14.56 8.07 -1.86
N ILE A 21 15.46 9.06 -1.78
CA ILE A 21 15.55 9.98 -0.63
C ILE A 21 14.81 11.25 -1.00
N TYR A 22 13.70 11.52 -0.30
CA TYR A 22 12.92 12.73 -0.50
C TYR A 22 13.66 13.95 0.08
N LEU A 23 13.84 14.97 -0.74
CA LEU A 23 14.57 16.19 -0.35
C LEU A 23 13.66 17.40 -0.13
N GLY A 24 12.43 17.35 -0.60
CA GLY A 24 11.48 18.44 -0.44
C GLY A 24 10.66 18.71 -1.69
N THR A 25 9.78 19.70 -1.59
CA THR A 25 9.00 20.24 -2.71
C THR A 25 9.42 21.68 -2.96
N PHE A 26 9.69 21.99 -4.21
CA PHE A 26 10.23 23.28 -4.62
C PHE A 26 9.48 23.79 -5.85
N SER A 27 9.22 25.09 -5.89
CA SER A 27 8.62 25.75 -7.03
C SER A 27 9.69 26.11 -8.07
N PHE A 28 9.50 25.61 -9.29
CA PHE A 28 10.31 25.97 -10.46
C PHE A 28 9.47 26.83 -11.39
N GLY A 29 9.99 27.99 -11.76
CA GLY A 29 9.32 28.90 -12.69
C GLY A 29 9.38 28.39 -14.12
N ILE A 30 8.28 28.44 -14.85
CA ILE A 30 8.23 28.12 -16.28
C ILE A 30 9.16 29.09 -17.04
N GLY A 31 10.07 28.54 -17.84
CA GLY A 31 11.03 29.33 -18.63
C GLY A 31 12.14 30.02 -17.82
N LYS A 32 12.27 29.74 -16.52
CA LYS A 32 13.38 30.25 -15.70
C LYS A 32 14.63 29.38 -15.87
N THR A 33 15.73 29.97 -16.26
CA THR A 33 17.01 29.28 -16.51
C THR A 33 17.88 29.14 -15.27
N ASP A 34 17.56 29.85 -14.21
CA ASP A 34 18.25 29.85 -12.93
C ASP A 34 17.80 28.75 -11.95
N CYS A 35 16.64 28.16 -12.21
CA CYS A 35 16.18 26.99 -11.47
C CYS A 35 16.95 25.74 -11.90
N LYS A 36 17.66 25.09 -10.97
CA LYS A 36 18.48 23.92 -11.28
C LYS A 36 18.74 23.07 -10.05
N ILE A 37 18.99 21.78 -10.29
CA ILE A 37 19.47 20.83 -9.30
C ILE A 37 20.96 20.60 -9.57
N VAL A 38 21.76 20.66 -8.53
CA VAL A 38 23.21 20.44 -8.60
C VAL A 38 23.57 19.34 -7.62
N LEU A 39 24.12 18.26 -8.11
CA LEU A 39 24.76 17.22 -7.30
C LEU A 39 26.25 17.56 -7.17
N SER A 40 26.76 17.59 -5.96
CA SER A 40 28.16 17.86 -5.68
C SER A 40 28.83 16.60 -5.15
N ASN A 41 30.04 16.34 -5.61
CA ASN A 41 30.88 15.25 -5.12
C ASN A 41 31.71 15.63 -3.88
N GLN A 42 31.45 16.79 -3.28
CA GLN A 42 32.12 17.19 -2.03
C GLN A 42 31.71 16.24 -0.89
N SER A 43 32.70 15.59 -0.31
CA SER A 43 32.54 14.73 0.85
C SER A 43 33.25 15.37 2.05
N ALA A 44 32.69 15.17 3.24
CA ALA A 44 33.34 15.57 4.51
C ALA A 44 34.52 14.65 4.87
N LYS A 45 34.72 13.55 4.15
CA LYS A 45 35.77 12.58 4.38
C LYS A 45 36.57 12.33 3.10
N GLU A 46 37.85 12.43 3.17
CA GLU A 46 38.74 12.07 2.05
C GLU A 46 38.65 10.58 1.70
N GLY A 47 38.93 10.28 0.44
CA GLY A 47 38.94 8.90 -0.07
C GLY A 47 37.58 8.23 -0.18
N ARG A 48 36.49 8.99 -0.08
CA ARG A 48 35.11 8.49 -0.27
C ARG A 48 34.62 8.77 -1.68
N LEU A 49 34.01 7.75 -2.26
CA LEU A 49 33.33 7.88 -3.53
C LEU A 49 31.94 8.48 -3.30
N VAL A 50 31.60 9.49 -4.10
CA VAL A 50 30.25 10.04 -4.19
C VAL A 50 29.65 9.65 -5.53
N THR A 51 28.54 8.99 -5.52
CA THR A 51 27.83 8.56 -6.73
C THR A 51 26.71 9.53 -7.07
N ALA A 52 26.46 9.73 -8.35
CA ALA A 52 25.32 10.48 -8.88
C ALA A 52 24.54 9.53 -9.80
N ASP A 53 23.48 8.94 -9.28
CA ASP A 53 22.65 8.01 -10.05
C ASP A 53 21.53 8.80 -10.76
N ALA A 54 20.54 9.25 -10.00
CA ALA A 54 19.38 9.90 -10.58
C ALA A 54 18.76 10.96 -9.65
N VAL A 55 18.01 11.87 -10.26
CA VAL A 55 17.10 12.79 -9.58
C VAL A 55 15.70 12.54 -10.10
N LYS A 56 14.74 12.30 -9.20
CA LYS A 56 13.33 12.17 -9.55
C LYS A 56 12.61 13.47 -9.20
N ILE A 57 11.90 14.03 -10.18
CA ILE A 57 11.05 15.21 -10.00
C ILE A 57 9.61 14.74 -10.02
N GLY A 58 8.85 15.12 -9.00
CA GLY A 58 7.49 14.66 -8.73
C GLY A 58 7.44 13.75 -7.52
N GLY A 59 6.29 13.63 -6.89
CA GLY A 59 6.10 12.82 -5.69
C GLY A 59 5.45 13.58 -4.54
N GLY A 60 5.40 12.95 -3.38
CA GLY A 60 4.67 13.46 -2.23
C GLY A 60 5.38 14.53 -1.42
N TYR A 61 4.73 14.93 -0.36
CA TYR A 61 5.15 16.03 0.52
C TYR A 61 6.10 15.60 1.64
N GLY A 62 6.63 14.40 1.62
CA GLY A 62 7.51 13.91 2.68
C GLY A 62 6.73 13.34 3.87
N ASN A 63 7.29 13.41 5.06
CA ASN A 63 6.81 12.74 6.27
C ASN A 63 5.77 13.56 7.02
N ILE A 64 4.70 13.96 6.38
CA ILE A 64 3.64 14.79 6.98
C ILE A 64 2.43 13.90 7.24
N ALA A 65 1.86 13.99 8.45
CA ALA A 65 0.64 13.27 8.81
C ALA A 65 -0.52 13.64 7.89
N ARG A 66 -1.46 12.71 7.73
CA ARG A 66 -2.71 12.95 7.00
C ARG A 66 -3.59 13.93 7.74
N SER A 67 -4.57 14.44 7.01
CA SER A 67 -5.66 15.24 7.60
C SER A 67 -5.19 16.42 8.43
N ILE A 68 -4.02 16.94 8.13
CA ILE A 68 -3.50 18.14 8.81
C ILE A 68 -4.52 19.27 8.78
N SER A 69 -5.20 19.47 7.65
CA SER A 69 -6.23 20.50 7.49
C SER A 69 -7.52 20.18 8.24
N GLU A 70 -7.84 18.91 8.47
CA GLU A 70 -9.09 18.48 9.10
C GLU A 70 -9.01 18.55 10.63
N GLU A 71 -7.83 18.35 11.18
CA GLU A 71 -7.63 18.31 12.62
C GLU A 71 -7.13 19.66 13.20
N GLY A 72 -7.29 20.73 12.42
CA GLY A 72 -6.97 22.09 12.91
C GLY A 72 -5.49 22.37 13.03
N ALA A 73 -4.66 21.63 12.35
CA ALA A 73 -3.25 21.98 12.20
C ALA A 73 -3.17 23.33 11.50
N THR A 74 -2.77 24.36 12.22
CA THR A 74 -2.42 25.64 11.64
C THR A 74 -1.14 25.49 10.87
N VAL A 75 -1.29 25.02 9.68
CA VAL A 75 -0.22 25.07 8.71
C VAL A 75 -0.01 26.54 8.38
N ASN A 76 1.15 27.07 8.71
CA ASN A 76 1.46 28.46 8.42
C ASN A 76 1.62 28.62 6.90
N THR A 77 0.49 28.86 6.21
CA THR A 77 0.38 28.93 4.75
C THR A 77 1.06 30.16 4.14
N LYS A 78 1.73 30.99 4.94
CA LYS A 78 2.44 32.16 4.42
C LYS A 78 3.67 31.85 3.57
N SER A 79 4.07 30.60 3.52
CA SER A 79 5.08 30.12 2.59
C SER A 79 4.76 28.67 2.27
N SER A 80 4.11 28.47 1.11
CA SER A 80 3.83 27.12 0.58
C SER A 80 5.08 26.27 0.44
N ASP A 81 6.23 26.88 0.33
CA ASP A 81 7.51 26.22 0.15
C ASP A 81 8.11 25.70 1.46
N THR A 82 7.73 26.28 2.60
CA THR A 82 8.28 25.91 3.90
C THR A 82 7.65 24.66 4.49
N MET A 83 6.42 24.33 4.06
CA MET A 83 5.68 23.23 4.66
C MET A 83 6.08 21.86 4.19
N ILE A 84 6.66 21.81 3.04
CA ILE A 84 6.82 20.56 2.31
C ILE A 84 8.23 20.02 2.47
N THR A 85 9.13 20.87 2.92
CA THR A 85 10.56 20.53 2.94
C THR A 85 11.10 20.00 4.22
N ASP A 86 10.21 19.85 5.20
CA ASP A 86 10.68 20.09 6.45
C ASP A 86 11.27 19.06 7.32
N THR A 87 11.13 17.75 6.95
CA THR A 87 11.85 16.68 7.62
C THR A 87 13.36 16.66 7.36
N TYR A 88 13.78 17.37 6.31
CA TYR A 88 15.21 17.46 5.93
C TYR A 88 15.80 18.86 6.08
N HIS A 89 14.98 19.83 6.48
CA HIS A 89 15.39 21.20 6.66
C HIS A 89 15.23 21.63 8.12
N PRO A 90 16.28 21.52 8.95
CA PRO A 90 16.20 21.84 10.37
C PRO A 90 15.91 23.31 10.71
N LYS A 91 15.76 24.17 9.69
CA LYS A 91 15.44 25.59 9.90
C LYS A 91 14.00 25.98 9.61
N ALA A 92 13.23 25.11 8.99
CA ALA A 92 11.83 25.35 8.81
C ALA A 92 11.09 24.91 10.07
N GLN A 93 10.69 25.86 10.88
CA GLN A 93 9.87 25.58 12.07
C GLN A 93 8.43 25.39 11.63
N VAL A 94 8.12 24.21 11.11
CA VAL A 94 6.74 23.79 10.92
C VAL A 94 6.32 23.07 12.18
N ASN A 95 5.40 23.66 12.90
CA ASN A 95 4.86 23.07 14.09
C ASN A 95 3.70 22.16 13.69
N TYR A 96 3.98 20.88 13.44
CA TYR A 96 2.94 19.87 13.22
C TYR A 96 2.42 19.40 14.56
N PRO A 97 1.10 19.40 14.77
CA PRO A 97 0.50 18.82 15.97
C PRO A 97 0.55 17.29 15.98
N TYR A 98 1.04 16.67 14.91
CA TYR A 98 1.15 15.24 14.74
C TYR A 98 2.59 14.78 14.72
N GLU A 99 2.77 13.56 15.17
CA GLU A 99 4.02 12.85 15.00
C GLU A 99 4.27 12.53 13.52
N ILE A 100 5.51 12.68 13.08
CA ILE A 100 5.94 12.31 11.72
C ILE A 100 6.64 10.96 11.73
N SER A 101 6.43 10.15 10.68
CA SER A 101 6.92 8.78 10.61
C SER A 101 8.44 8.66 10.44
N GLY A 102 9.10 9.70 9.96
CA GLY A 102 10.51 9.64 9.54
C GLY A 102 10.75 9.04 8.16
N TYR A 103 9.70 8.63 7.45
CA TYR A 103 9.77 8.11 6.09
C TYR A 103 9.27 9.13 5.05
N PRO A 104 9.71 9.04 3.79
CA PRO A 104 9.15 9.85 2.71
C PRO A 104 7.63 9.62 2.58
N ARG A 105 6.89 10.66 2.28
CA ARG A 105 5.43 10.62 2.24
C ARG A 105 4.87 9.60 1.25
N PHE A 106 5.55 9.34 0.16
CA PHE A 106 5.15 8.29 -0.80
C PHE A 106 5.16 6.87 -0.21
N CYS A 107 5.83 6.65 0.93
CA CYS A 107 5.79 5.39 1.67
C CYS A 107 4.62 5.30 2.65
N GLU A 108 3.95 6.40 2.94
CA GLU A 108 2.96 6.48 4.02
C GLU A 108 1.54 6.17 3.56
N ALA A 109 1.21 6.47 2.29
CA ALA A 109 -0.14 6.31 1.80
C ALA A 109 -0.19 6.07 0.28
N ALA A 110 -1.22 5.35 -0.18
CA ALA A 110 -1.42 5.02 -1.58
C ALA A 110 -1.53 6.27 -2.47
N ARG A 111 -2.25 7.28 -2.01
CA ARG A 111 -2.39 8.58 -2.66
C ARG A 111 -1.03 9.21 -2.98
N TYR A 112 -0.13 9.24 -2.01
CA TYR A 112 1.18 9.87 -2.17
C TYR A 112 2.13 9.04 -3.03
N TRP A 113 2.00 7.72 -2.97
CA TRP A 113 2.71 6.84 -3.88
C TRP A 113 2.28 7.08 -5.34
N MET A 114 0.99 7.20 -5.60
CA MET A 114 0.47 7.49 -6.94
C MET A 114 0.95 8.85 -7.45
N GLN A 115 0.93 9.87 -6.61
CA GLN A 115 1.48 11.18 -6.93
C GLN A 115 2.98 11.08 -7.30
N TRP A 116 3.73 10.39 -6.47
CA TRP A 116 5.16 10.16 -6.70
C TRP A 116 5.42 9.34 -7.96
N ALA A 117 4.58 8.34 -8.25
CA ALA A 117 4.68 7.49 -9.44
C ALA A 117 4.26 8.20 -10.74
N GLY A 118 3.72 9.43 -10.67
CA GLY A 118 3.29 10.19 -11.85
C GLY A 118 1.91 9.77 -12.37
N ILE A 119 1.09 9.15 -11.55
CA ILE A 119 -0.32 8.87 -11.86
C ILE A 119 -1.08 10.21 -11.93
N PRO A 120 -2.06 10.38 -12.83
CA PRO A 120 -2.85 11.61 -12.92
C PRO A 120 -3.57 11.95 -11.60
N ASP A 121 -3.67 13.24 -11.28
CA ASP A 121 -4.33 13.74 -10.07
C ASP A 121 -5.81 13.33 -9.98
N SER A 122 -6.49 13.19 -11.10
CA SER A 122 -7.87 12.66 -11.16
C SER A 122 -8.02 11.25 -10.58
N VAL A 123 -6.93 10.49 -10.43
CA VAL A 123 -6.95 9.16 -9.83
C VAL A 123 -6.78 9.21 -8.31
N TYR A 124 -5.92 10.10 -7.81
CA TYR A 124 -5.56 10.13 -6.39
C TYR A 124 -6.04 11.37 -5.63
N SER A 125 -6.80 12.26 -6.24
CA SER A 125 -7.26 13.52 -5.64
C SER A 125 -8.73 13.81 -5.94
N ASP A 126 -9.62 12.87 -5.63
CA ASP A 126 -11.05 12.94 -5.90
C ASP A 126 -11.72 14.18 -5.26
N SER A 127 -11.25 14.59 -4.08
CA SER A 127 -11.70 15.82 -3.42
C SER A 127 -10.92 17.08 -3.85
N HIS A 128 -10.04 16.98 -4.85
CA HIS A 128 -9.12 18.04 -5.24
C HIS A 128 -8.22 18.53 -4.10
N GLY A 129 -7.75 17.60 -3.27
CA GLY A 129 -6.88 17.87 -2.13
C GLY A 129 -7.56 18.51 -0.92
N LYS A 130 -8.89 18.58 -0.91
CA LYS A 130 -9.63 19.17 0.23
C LYS A 130 -9.72 18.24 1.43
N ASN A 131 -9.70 16.93 1.18
CA ASN A 131 -9.78 15.91 2.22
C ASN A 131 -8.78 14.80 1.92
N ASP A 132 -7.66 14.82 2.65
CA ASP A 132 -6.53 13.92 2.44
C ASP A 132 -6.88 12.45 2.71
N TYR A 133 -7.62 12.21 3.78
CA TYR A 133 -8.08 10.87 4.13
C TYR A 133 -9.03 10.29 3.07
N THR A 134 -10.00 11.09 2.63
CA THR A 134 -10.96 10.68 1.60
C THR A 134 -10.27 10.41 0.27
N ASP A 135 -9.35 11.28 -0.14
CA ASP A 135 -8.56 11.09 -1.36
C ASP A 135 -7.74 9.82 -1.30
N ASP A 136 -7.13 9.51 -0.14
CA ASP A 136 -6.31 8.31 -0.01
C ASP A 136 -7.12 7.01 -0.15
N TYR A 137 -8.16 6.81 0.66
CA TYR A 137 -8.88 5.53 0.60
C TYR A 137 -9.65 5.35 -0.70
N LYS A 138 -10.12 6.44 -1.33
CA LYS A 138 -10.80 6.37 -2.63
C LYS A 138 -9.83 6.08 -3.77
N SER A 139 -8.64 6.66 -3.72
CA SER A 139 -7.64 6.50 -4.77
C SER A 139 -7.33 5.04 -5.10
N ARG A 140 -7.37 4.17 -4.12
CA ARG A 140 -7.02 2.75 -4.28
C ARG A 140 -7.96 2.04 -5.24
N GLY A 141 -9.27 2.20 -5.09
CA GLY A 141 -10.27 1.62 -5.99
C GLY A 141 -10.29 2.30 -7.36
N ILE A 142 -10.11 3.63 -7.40
CA ILE A 142 -10.05 4.41 -8.65
C ILE A 142 -8.82 4.00 -9.46
N TRP A 143 -7.68 3.76 -8.79
CA TRP A 143 -6.45 3.32 -9.45
C TRP A 143 -6.60 1.97 -10.15
N VAL A 144 -7.27 1.00 -9.54
CA VAL A 144 -7.57 -0.29 -10.18
C VAL A 144 -8.32 -0.06 -11.50
N ASN A 145 -9.33 0.80 -11.49
CA ASN A 145 -10.10 1.12 -12.69
C ASN A 145 -9.27 1.85 -13.75
N TYR A 146 -8.40 2.76 -13.32
CA TYR A 146 -7.49 3.46 -14.23
C TYR A 146 -6.48 2.49 -14.90
N LEU A 147 -5.97 1.51 -14.16
CA LEU A 147 -5.11 0.48 -14.74
C LEU A 147 -5.88 -0.38 -15.75
N ALA A 148 -7.06 -0.87 -15.36
CA ALA A 148 -7.84 -1.82 -16.15
C ALA A 148 -8.65 -1.16 -17.29
N GLY A 149 -8.91 0.11 -17.22
CA GLY A 149 -9.78 0.83 -18.16
C GLY A 149 -9.33 0.69 -19.61
N GLY A 150 -10.26 0.35 -20.50
CA GLY A 150 -10.02 0.01 -21.91
C GLY A 150 -9.66 -1.45 -22.16
N SER A 151 -9.32 -2.23 -21.14
CA SER A 151 -9.04 -3.66 -21.27
C SER A 151 -10.32 -4.51 -21.39
N ALA A 152 -10.18 -5.78 -21.71
CA ALA A 152 -11.30 -6.71 -21.73
C ALA A 152 -12.01 -6.86 -20.38
N ALA A 153 -11.30 -6.62 -19.26
CA ALA A 153 -11.89 -6.66 -17.93
C ALA A 153 -12.76 -5.42 -17.63
N ASN A 154 -12.37 -4.24 -18.14
CA ASN A 154 -13.09 -2.98 -17.95
C ASN A 154 -13.19 -2.18 -19.26
N PRO A 155 -13.96 -2.63 -20.24
CA PRO A 155 -13.99 -2.03 -21.59
C PRO A 155 -14.69 -0.68 -21.67
N THR A 156 -15.47 -0.30 -20.66
CA THR A 156 -16.32 0.89 -20.68
C THR A 156 -15.66 2.14 -20.13
N GLU A 157 -14.62 2.00 -19.34
CA GLU A 157 -13.88 3.12 -18.75
C GLU A 157 -12.58 3.38 -19.51
N LYS A 158 -12.11 4.62 -19.49
CA LYS A 158 -10.81 4.98 -20.06
C LYS A 158 -9.70 4.68 -19.04
N GLY A 159 -8.57 4.15 -19.51
CA GLY A 159 -7.42 3.87 -18.66
C GLY A 159 -6.20 3.41 -19.45
N LEU A 160 -5.34 2.65 -18.79
CA LEU A 160 -4.07 2.19 -19.35
C LEU A 160 -4.16 0.87 -20.15
N ASN A 161 -5.36 0.29 -20.26
CA ASN A 161 -5.58 -0.97 -20.96
C ASN A 161 -4.73 -2.14 -20.42
N ILE A 162 -4.46 -2.15 -19.13
CA ILE A 162 -3.73 -3.26 -18.49
C ILE A 162 -4.73 -4.36 -18.15
N PRO A 163 -4.50 -5.62 -18.56
CA PRO A 163 -5.41 -6.73 -18.27
C PRO A 163 -5.29 -7.16 -16.80
N VAL A 164 -6.09 -6.54 -15.94
CA VAL A 164 -6.16 -6.85 -14.51
C VAL A 164 -7.25 -7.89 -14.30
N ASP A 165 -6.93 -9.06 -13.75
CA ASP A 165 -7.88 -10.14 -13.48
C ASP A 165 -8.68 -9.92 -12.19
N MET A 166 -8.03 -9.35 -11.18
CA MET A 166 -8.63 -9.13 -9.88
C MET A 166 -7.90 -8.01 -9.11
N ALA A 167 -8.52 -7.53 -8.05
CA ALA A 167 -7.88 -6.63 -7.08
C ALA A 167 -7.94 -7.21 -5.66
N PHE A 168 -6.93 -6.91 -4.87
CA PHE A 168 -6.80 -7.38 -3.51
C PHE A 168 -6.39 -6.23 -2.59
N ALA A 169 -7.25 -5.90 -1.61
CA ALA A 169 -6.97 -4.91 -0.59
C ALA A 169 -6.56 -5.62 0.71
N PHE A 170 -5.34 -5.37 1.15
CA PHE A 170 -4.79 -5.97 2.36
C PHE A 170 -4.85 -4.98 3.52
N HIS A 171 -5.59 -5.35 4.57
CA HIS A 171 -5.79 -4.54 5.76
C HIS A 171 -5.55 -5.34 7.05
N SER A 172 -5.42 -4.61 8.13
CA SER A 172 -5.59 -5.09 9.50
C SER A 172 -6.70 -4.28 10.17
N ASP A 173 -7.58 -4.96 10.84
CA ASP A 173 -8.71 -4.39 11.55
C ASP A 173 -8.27 -3.69 12.85
N ALA A 174 -9.13 -2.86 13.41
CA ALA A 174 -9.01 -2.26 14.72
C ALA A 174 -10.05 -2.86 15.67
N GLY A 175 -9.68 -3.08 16.91
CA GLY A 175 -10.58 -3.58 17.92
C GLY A 175 -9.92 -4.56 18.87
N THR A 176 -10.54 -4.70 20.03
CA THR A 176 -10.09 -5.62 21.10
C THR A 176 -11.24 -6.50 21.52
N THR A 177 -10.92 -7.63 22.16
CA THR A 177 -11.90 -8.52 22.78
C THR A 177 -11.72 -8.51 24.29
N TYR A 178 -12.79 -8.81 25.00
CA TYR A 178 -12.70 -9.05 26.43
C TYR A 178 -11.83 -10.30 26.68
N GLY A 179 -10.86 -10.19 27.57
CA GLY A 179 -9.92 -11.27 27.86
C GLY A 179 -8.87 -11.53 26.77
N ASP A 180 -8.72 -10.61 25.83
CA ASP A 180 -7.70 -10.67 24.77
C ASP A 180 -7.72 -12.02 24.01
N THR A 181 -8.90 -12.43 23.57
CA THR A 181 -9.09 -13.62 22.73
C THR A 181 -8.87 -13.30 21.26
N ILE A 182 -8.58 -14.31 20.43
CA ILE A 182 -8.36 -14.15 19.00
C ILE A 182 -9.58 -13.51 18.31
N ILE A 183 -9.34 -12.41 17.60
CA ILE A 183 -10.32 -11.79 16.69
C ILE A 183 -10.31 -12.52 15.34
N GLY A 184 -9.14 -12.75 14.78
CA GLY A 184 -8.95 -13.54 13.57
C GLY A 184 -9.26 -12.81 12.26
N THR A 185 -9.50 -13.60 11.22
CA THR A 185 -9.54 -13.13 9.83
C THR A 185 -10.94 -12.89 9.31
N LEU A 186 -11.16 -11.71 8.70
CA LEU A 186 -12.41 -11.30 8.04
C LEU A 186 -12.15 -11.02 6.56
N GLY A 187 -13.01 -11.54 5.69
CA GLY A 187 -13.06 -11.17 4.29
C GLY A 187 -14.26 -10.27 3.97
N ILE A 188 -14.05 -9.24 3.18
CA ILE A 188 -15.09 -8.29 2.77
C ILE A 188 -15.15 -8.25 1.25
N PHE A 189 -16.35 -8.28 0.71
CA PHE A 189 -16.64 -8.18 -0.73
C PHE A 189 -17.92 -7.40 -0.95
N HIS A 190 -18.27 -7.08 -2.21
CA HIS A 190 -19.52 -6.41 -2.51
C HIS A 190 -20.11 -6.88 -3.85
N THR A 191 -21.37 -7.34 -3.82
CA THR A 191 -22.02 -7.95 -4.98
C THR A 191 -23.05 -7.09 -5.67
N SER A 192 -23.66 -6.10 -5.01
CA SER A 192 -24.81 -5.37 -5.57
C SER A 192 -24.45 -4.12 -6.39
N ALA A 193 -23.19 -3.69 -6.38
CA ALA A 193 -22.78 -2.54 -7.20
C ALA A 193 -22.96 -2.84 -8.71
N TYR A 194 -23.26 -1.79 -9.48
CA TYR A 194 -23.40 -1.86 -10.94
C TYR A 194 -24.35 -2.97 -11.40
N ASN A 195 -25.50 -3.11 -10.74
CA ASN A 195 -26.50 -4.14 -11.00
C ASN A 195 -25.96 -5.59 -10.88
N GLY A 196 -25.01 -5.81 -10.02
CA GLY A 196 -24.45 -7.15 -9.73
C GLY A 196 -23.50 -7.70 -10.79
N ALA A 197 -23.08 -6.89 -11.75
CA ALA A 197 -22.17 -7.30 -12.82
C ALA A 197 -21.00 -6.35 -13.02
N TYR A 198 -19.92 -6.86 -13.59
CA TYR A 198 -18.79 -6.12 -14.12
C TYR A 198 -19.06 -5.66 -15.55
N ALA A 199 -18.27 -4.73 -16.06
CA ALA A 199 -18.46 -4.18 -17.42
C ALA A 199 -18.27 -5.23 -18.53
N ASN A 200 -17.53 -6.27 -18.28
CA ASN A 200 -17.35 -7.44 -19.16
C ASN A 200 -18.48 -8.49 -19.06
N GLY A 201 -19.53 -8.21 -18.29
CA GLY A 201 -20.67 -9.12 -18.08
C GLY A 201 -20.48 -10.19 -17.00
N ALA A 202 -19.29 -10.33 -16.41
CA ALA A 202 -19.07 -11.27 -15.31
C ALA A 202 -19.83 -10.86 -14.05
N SER A 203 -20.34 -11.85 -13.33
CA SER A 203 -21.05 -11.63 -12.08
C SER A 203 -20.12 -11.13 -10.97
N ARG A 204 -20.56 -10.18 -10.17
CA ARG A 204 -19.84 -9.73 -8.96
C ARG A 204 -19.77 -10.78 -7.85
N TYR A 205 -20.48 -11.90 -7.98
CA TYR A 205 -20.26 -13.07 -7.10
C TYR A 205 -18.83 -13.63 -7.21
N ALA A 206 -18.12 -13.38 -8.31
CA ALA A 206 -16.69 -13.69 -8.40
C ALA A 206 -15.85 -13.06 -7.26
N SER A 207 -16.24 -11.88 -6.77
CA SER A 207 -15.63 -11.27 -5.57
C SER A 207 -15.84 -12.10 -4.31
N ARG A 208 -17.03 -12.68 -4.14
CA ARG A 208 -17.34 -13.59 -3.02
C ARG A 208 -16.48 -14.85 -3.09
N ASP A 209 -16.35 -15.42 -4.26
CA ASP A 209 -15.57 -16.65 -4.46
C ASP A 209 -14.07 -16.41 -4.21
N LEU A 210 -13.53 -15.29 -4.69
CA LEU A 210 -12.17 -14.85 -4.36
C LEU A 210 -11.98 -14.71 -2.84
N CYS A 211 -12.94 -14.05 -2.19
CA CYS A 211 -12.91 -13.80 -0.74
C CYS A 211 -12.92 -15.12 0.05
N ASP A 212 -13.78 -16.07 -0.33
CA ASP A 212 -13.89 -17.37 0.34
C ASP A 212 -12.61 -18.21 0.17
N LEU A 213 -12.07 -18.26 -1.04
CA LEU A 213 -10.85 -19.02 -1.32
C LEU A 213 -9.65 -18.48 -0.53
N VAL A 214 -9.46 -17.16 -0.51
CA VAL A 214 -8.33 -16.55 0.21
C VAL A 214 -8.48 -16.73 1.71
N GLN A 215 -9.66 -16.40 2.28
CA GLN A 215 -9.90 -16.52 3.71
C GLN A 215 -9.80 -17.97 4.19
N SER A 216 -10.32 -18.91 3.43
CA SER A 216 -10.28 -20.34 3.78
C SER A 216 -8.85 -20.89 3.80
N ASN A 217 -7.99 -20.50 2.84
CA ASN A 217 -6.58 -20.89 2.84
C ASN A 217 -5.83 -20.31 4.03
N ILE A 218 -6.06 -19.04 4.36
CA ILE A 218 -5.42 -18.39 5.52
C ILE A 218 -5.79 -19.13 6.80
N VAL A 219 -7.08 -19.29 7.05
CA VAL A 219 -7.58 -19.91 8.29
C VAL A 219 -7.10 -21.36 8.42
N LYS A 220 -7.12 -22.12 7.32
CA LYS A 220 -6.59 -23.49 7.30
C LYS A 220 -5.13 -23.54 7.71
N ASP A 221 -4.28 -22.73 7.07
CA ASP A 221 -2.84 -22.78 7.33
C ASP A 221 -2.50 -22.25 8.73
N VAL A 222 -3.17 -21.18 9.19
CA VAL A 222 -2.96 -20.63 10.53
C VAL A 222 -3.39 -21.62 11.61
N ARG A 223 -4.54 -22.27 11.45
CA ARG A 223 -5.00 -23.29 12.41
C ARG A 223 -4.09 -24.52 12.46
N THR A 224 -3.50 -24.87 11.34
CA THR A 224 -2.62 -26.04 11.25
C THR A 224 -1.26 -25.77 11.89
N LEU A 225 -0.71 -24.55 11.75
CA LEU A 225 0.69 -24.29 12.05
C LEU A 225 0.91 -23.39 13.30
N TYR A 226 -0.11 -22.65 13.73
CA TYR A 226 0.05 -21.64 14.78
C TYR A 226 -1.00 -21.70 15.87
N GLU A 227 -2.29 -21.51 15.51
CA GLU A 227 -3.38 -21.33 16.48
C GLU A 227 -4.63 -22.11 16.03
N PRO A 228 -4.88 -23.29 16.60
CA PRO A 228 -6.04 -24.12 16.23
C PRO A 228 -7.39 -23.39 16.38
N GLU A 229 -7.47 -22.46 17.33
CA GLU A 229 -8.69 -21.68 17.60
C GLU A 229 -8.75 -20.38 16.78
N TRP A 230 -7.91 -20.21 15.76
CA TRP A 230 -7.93 -19.02 14.92
C TRP A 230 -9.32 -18.79 14.34
N THR A 231 -9.89 -17.64 14.60
CA THR A 231 -11.26 -17.33 14.23
C THR A 231 -11.39 -17.05 12.74
N ARG A 232 -12.19 -17.86 12.05
CA ARG A 232 -12.73 -17.50 10.73
C ARG A 232 -13.96 -16.65 10.94
N ARG A 233 -13.82 -15.34 10.80
CA ARG A 233 -14.97 -14.41 10.87
C ARG A 233 -15.88 -14.62 9.65
N GLY A 234 -17.13 -14.20 9.76
CA GLY A 234 -18.04 -14.24 8.60
C GLY A 234 -17.53 -13.42 7.43
N MET A 235 -17.88 -13.81 6.22
CA MET A 235 -17.63 -12.98 5.04
C MET A 235 -18.68 -11.87 4.97
N TRP A 236 -18.24 -10.62 4.84
CA TRP A 236 -19.14 -9.47 4.81
C TRP A 236 -19.39 -8.98 3.38
N ASN A 237 -20.66 -9.01 2.97
CA ASN A 237 -21.10 -8.35 1.75
C ASN A 237 -21.42 -6.88 2.06
N GLN A 238 -20.40 -6.03 2.09
CA GLN A 238 -20.52 -4.65 2.54
C GLN A 238 -19.96 -3.65 1.53
N SER A 239 -20.54 -2.45 1.51
CA SER A 239 -20.23 -1.40 0.54
C SER A 239 -18.98 -0.59 0.91
N TYR A 240 -17.88 -1.27 1.26
CA TYR A 240 -16.58 -0.61 1.39
C TYR A 240 -16.09 -0.11 0.02
N TYR A 241 -15.41 1.01 0.01
CA TYR A 241 -15.01 1.65 -1.25
C TYR A 241 -14.12 0.73 -2.09
N GLU A 242 -13.10 0.13 -1.49
CA GLU A 242 -12.18 -0.80 -2.15
C GLU A 242 -12.82 -2.12 -2.60
N ALA A 243 -13.94 -2.53 -1.99
CA ALA A 243 -14.69 -3.71 -2.40
C ALA A 243 -15.73 -3.40 -3.51
N ARG A 244 -16.27 -2.16 -3.51
CA ARG A 244 -17.38 -1.75 -4.37
C ARG A 244 -16.95 -1.13 -5.70
N VAL A 245 -15.94 -0.25 -5.66
CA VAL A 245 -15.59 0.61 -6.81
C VAL A 245 -14.83 -0.11 -7.91
N PRO A 246 -13.89 -1.02 -7.63
CA PRO A 246 -13.19 -1.72 -8.70
C PRO A 246 -14.12 -2.45 -9.67
N ARG A 247 -13.78 -2.40 -10.96
CA ARG A 247 -14.50 -3.03 -12.07
C ARG A 247 -14.02 -4.44 -12.39
N VAL A 248 -13.26 -5.01 -11.50
CA VAL A 248 -12.75 -6.40 -11.55
C VAL A 248 -13.10 -7.11 -10.24
N PRO A 249 -13.11 -8.46 -10.20
CA PRO A 249 -13.29 -9.20 -8.97
C PRO A 249 -12.36 -8.70 -7.87
N THR A 250 -12.92 -8.36 -6.70
CA THR A 250 -12.17 -7.67 -5.65
C THR A 250 -12.59 -8.16 -4.28
N MET A 251 -11.61 -8.37 -3.41
CA MET A 251 -11.83 -8.58 -1.99
C MET A 251 -10.98 -7.61 -1.15
N LEU A 252 -11.48 -7.30 0.04
CA LEU A 252 -10.74 -6.65 1.11
C LEU A 252 -10.55 -7.67 2.24
N LEU A 253 -9.31 -7.86 2.65
CA LEU A 253 -8.93 -8.73 3.74
C LEU A 253 -8.62 -7.91 4.98
N GLU A 254 -9.31 -8.18 6.07
CA GLU A 254 -8.87 -7.83 7.42
C GLU A 254 -8.20 -9.05 8.02
N LEU A 255 -6.87 -9.12 7.93
CA LEU A 255 -6.12 -10.32 8.31
C LEU A 255 -6.29 -10.66 9.79
N LEU A 256 -6.17 -9.64 10.62
CA LEU A 256 -6.18 -9.71 12.09
C LEU A 256 -6.42 -8.31 12.65
N SER A 257 -6.61 -8.17 13.95
CA SER A 257 -6.69 -6.85 14.58
C SER A 257 -5.32 -6.39 15.12
N HIS A 258 -4.87 -5.23 14.63
CA HIS A 258 -3.62 -4.63 15.09
C HIS A 258 -3.71 -4.03 16.52
N GLN A 259 -4.91 -3.92 17.07
CA GLN A 259 -5.13 -3.47 18.46
C GLN A 259 -5.28 -4.64 19.46
N ASN A 260 -5.42 -5.86 18.97
CA ASN A 260 -5.62 -7.05 19.80
C ASN A 260 -4.28 -7.76 20.03
N PHE A 261 -3.88 -7.92 21.29
CA PHE A 261 -2.59 -8.53 21.62
C PHE A 261 -2.53 -10.01 21.22
N ALA A 262 -3.62 -10.76 21.37
CA ALA A 262 -3.68 -12.16 21.00
C ALA A 262 -3.44 -12.37 19.48
N ASP A 263 -4.00 -11.50 18.64
CA ASP A 263 -3.75 -11.51 17.20
C ASP A 263 -2.30 -11.05 16.88
N MET A 264 -1.86 -9.96 17.50
CA MET A 264 -0.59 -9.32 17.16
C MET A 264 0.65 -10.11 17.57
N ARG A 265 0.57 -10.98 18.58
CA ARG A 265 1.68 -11.90 18.90
C ARG A 265 2.03 -12.80 17.72
N TYR A 266 1.04 -13.16 16.88
CA TYR A 266 1.26 -13.85 15.61
C TYR A 266 1.67 -12.87 14.50
N GLY A 267 0.97 -11.74 14.39
CA GLY A 267 1.24 -10.72 13.37
C GLY A 267 2.66 -10.15 13.41
N LEU A 268 3.33 -10.21 14.55
CA LEU A 268 4.74 -9.80 14.70
C LEU A 268 5.75 -10.90 14.34
N ASP A 269 5.32 -12.16 14.23
CA ASP A 269 6.17 -13.27 13.83
C ASP A 269 6.42 -13.28 12.30
N PRO A 270 7.67 -13.17 11.83
CA PRO A 270 7.99 -13.23 10.40
C PRO A 270 7.56 -14.55 9.72
N ARG A 271 7.58 -15.67 10.46
CA ARG A 271 7.16 -16.97 9.93
C ARG A 271 5.66 -17.02 9.70
N PHE A 272 4.88 -16.46 10.61
CA PHE A 272 3.45 -16.29 10.44
C PHE A 272 3.15 -15.43 9.21
N ARG A 273 3.82 -14.31 9.05
CA ARG A 273 3.65 -13.43 7.88
C ARG A 273 3.94 -14.14 6.57
N PHE A 274 5.00 -14.95 6.52
CA PHE A 274 5.32 -15.77 5.36
C PHE A 274 4.22 -16.80 5.06
N THR A 275 3.75 -17.51 6.09
CA THR A 275 2.68 -18.50 5.97
C THR A 275 1.38 -17.88 5.45
N VAL A 276 1.00 -16.73 5.99
CA VAL A 276 -0.18 -15.99 5.54
C VAL A 276 -0.02 -15.51 4.10
N SER A 277 1.13 -14.96 3.75
CA SER A 277 1.42 -14.54 2.37
C SER A 277 1.29 -15.70 1.38
N ARG A 278 1.79 -16.87 1.76
CA ARG A 278 1.66 -18.10 0.96
C ARG A 278 0.21 -18.59 0.89
N ALA A 279 -0.56 -18.47 1.96
CA ALA A 279 -1.98 -18.81 1.97
C ALA A 279 -2.81 -17.91 1.06
N ILE A 280 -2.53 -16.59 1.08
CA ILE A 280 -3.11 -15.61 0.15
C ILE A 280 -2.78 -16.00 -1.31
N TYR A 281 -1.50 -16.29 -1.60
CA TYR A 281 -1.08 -16.75 -2.91
C TYR A 281 -1.87 -17.99 -3.37
N LYS A 282 -2.04 -18.99 -2.50
CA LYS A 282 -2.84 -20.19 -2.82
C LYS A 282 -4.28 -19.83 -3.18
N GLY A 283 -4.92 -18.98 -2.38
CA GLY A 283 -6.30 -18.56 -2.62
C GLY A 283 -6.47 -17.79 -3.94
N ILE A 284 -5.57 -16.86 -4.23
CA ILE A 284 -5.55 -16.11 -5.49
C ILE A 284 -5.30 -17.06 -6.68
N LEU A 285 -4.33 -17.97 -6.57
CA LEU A 285 -4.04 -18.94 -7.62
C LEU A 285 -5.23 -19.84 -7.90
N GLN A 286 -5.92 -20.34 -6.86
CA GLN A 286 -7.15 -21.12 -7.02
C GLN A 286 -8.22 -20.32 -7.76
N PHE A 287 -8.41 -19.07 -7.37
CA PHE A 287 -9.38 -18.21 -8.03
C PHE A 287 -9.05 -18.02 -9.51
N ILE A 288 -7.84 -17.64 -9.86
CA ILE A 288 -7.40 -17.41 -11.24
C ILE A 288 -7.52 -18.71 -12.06
N CYS A 289 -7.03 -19.84 -11.54
CA CYS A 289 -7.16 -21.13 -12.22
C CYS A 289 -8.63 -21.50 -12.49
N SER A 290 -9.54 -21.20 -11.55
CA SER A 290 -10.98 -21.45 -11.74
C SER A 290 -11.58 -20.58 -12.85
N GLN A 291 -11.19 -19.30 -12.94
CA GLN A 291 -11.68 -18.37 -13.97
C GLN A 291 -11.23 -18.81 -15.38
N TYR A 292 -10.00 -19.29 -15.50
CA TYR A 292 -9.42 -19.72 -16.77
C TYR A 292 -9.56 -21.19 -17.06
N LYS A 293 -10.22 -21.96 -16.19
CA LYS A 293 -10.37 -23.43 -16.30
C LYS A 293 -9.01 -24.14 -16.42
N MET A 294 -8.05 -23.66 -15.67
CA MET A 294 -6.69 -24.21 -15.62
C MET A 294 -6.55 -25.15 -14.41
N GLU A 295 -5.58 -26.05 -14.50
CA GLU A 295 -5.21 -26.89 -13.37
C GLU A 295 -4.59 -26.03 -12.25
N TYR A 296 -5.02 -26.30 -11.02
CA TYR A 296 -4.47 -25.66 -9.82
C TYR A 296 -3.28 -26.44 -9.29
N VAL A 297 -2.09 -25.87 -9.42
CA VAL A 297 -0.85 -26.48 -8.92
C VAL A 297 -0.10 -25.48 -8.07
N VAL A 298 0.10 -25.82 -6.79
CA VAL A 298 0.92 -25.03 -5.86
C VAL A 298 2.34 -25.56 -5.89
N GLN A 299 3.30 -24.71 -6.21
CA GLN A 299 4.71 -25.08 -6.13
C GLN A 299 5.10 -25.40 -4.68
N PRO A 300 5.82 -26.51 -4.43
CA PRO A 300 6.35 -26.81 -3.13
C PRO A 300 7.38 -25.77 -2.68
N LEU A 301 7.55 -25.60 -1.37
CA LEU A 301 8.64 -24.78 -0.85
C LEU A 301 9.97 -25.50 -1.15
N PRO A 302 11.02 -24.76 -1.51
CA PRO A 302 12.35 -25.33 -1.58
C PRO A 302 12.75 -25.97 -0.24
N VAL A 303 13.40 -27.10 -0.29
CA VAL A 303 13.99 -27.71 0.91
C VAL A 303 15.29 -26.98 1.21
N ASP A 304 15.31 -26.21 2.29
CA ASP A 304 16.48 -25.47 2.77
C ASP A 304 17.23 -26.20 3.89
N HIS A 305 16.58 -27.18 4.52
CA HIS A 305 17.14 -27.96 5.58
C HIS A 305 16.54 -29.36 5.63
N MET A 306 17.39 -30.39 5.77
CA MET A 306 16.99 -31.77 5.99
C MET A 306 17.71 -32.31 7.21
N SER A 307 16.99 -32.90 8.18
CA SER A 307 17.56 -33.66 9.28
C SER A 307 17.09 -35.09 9.21
N LEU A 308 18.05 -36.02 9.29
CA LEU A 308 17.77 -37.46 9.43
C LEU A 308 17.76 -37.80 10.92
N ARG A 309 16.67 -38.39 11.38
CA ARG A 309 16.64 -39.08 12.70
C ARG A 309 16.65 -40.57 12.45
N PHE A 310 17.59 -41.23 13.02
CA PHE A 310 17.57 -42.70 13.09
C PHE A 310 16.82 -43.06 14.38
N GLU A 311 15.73 -43.79 14.24
CA GLU A 311 15.15 -44.48 15.38
C GLU A 311 15.97 -45.74 15.59
N GLU A 312 16.52 -45.91 16.76
CA GLU A 312 17.15 -47.20 17.16
C GLU A 312 15.99 -48.22 17.16
N GLY A 313 16.03 -49.13 16.21
CA GLY A 313 15.14 -50.26 16.19
C GLY A 313 15.38 -51.15 17.38
N ASN A 314 14.32 -51.53 18.12
CA ASN A 314 14.35 -52.62 19.11
C ASN A 314 14.63 -53.93 18.45
#